data_dab4ddc986deb4a13a0f790cfd310939
#
_entry.id   dab4ddc986deb4a13a0f790cfd310939
#
_cell.length_a   1.000
_cell.length_b   1.000
_cell.length_c   1.000
_cell.angle_alpha   90.00
_cell.angle_beta   90.00
_cell.angle_gamma   90.00
#
_symmetry.space_group_name_H-M   'P 1'
#
loop_
_entity.id
_entity.type
_entity.pdbx_description
1 polymer ?
#
loop_
_entity_poly.entity_id
_entity_poly.type
_entity_poly.pdbx_seq_one_letter_code
_entity_poly.pdbx_strand_id
1 'polypeptide(L)'
;MSYAKHLLMLLVLLLLSGCDMLGMDTPAKQRALSEADGKAVGAACRHAGRAIEDCYILNPTANRAAVFTGWREMNDYMTNNNHEVLKPQSLPAGGPAATAKAAGSAASPTV
;
A
#
# COMPACT_ATOMS: atom_id res chain seq x y z
N MET A 1 24.44 -11.68 49.12
CA MET A 1 23.46 -12.56 48.43
C MET A 1 22.26 -11.82 47.84
N SER A 2 21.85 -10.69 48.37
CA SER A 2 20.70 -9.92 47.86
C SER A 2 20.96 -9.26 46.51
N TYR A 3 22.11 -8.66 46.29
CA TYR A 3 22.48 -7.98 45.05
C TYR A 3 22.53 -8.91 43.83
N ALA A 4 22.99 -10.14 44.03
CA ALA A 4 23.02 -11.14 42.95
C ALA A 4 21.61 -11.49 42.43
N LYS A 5 20.63 -11.53 43.30
CA LYS A 5 19.22 -11.79 42.94
C LYS A 5 18.62 -10.61 42.19
N HIS A 6 18.93 -9.38 42.60
CA HIS A 6 18.45 -8.18 41.92
C HIS A 6 19.11 -8.01 40.56
N LEU A 7 20.40 -8.34 40.44
CA LEU A 7 21.12 -8.31 39.18
C LEU A 7 20.59 -9.35 38.20
N LEU A 8 20.29 -10.55 38.70
CA LEU A 8 19.68 -11.63 37.90
C LEU A 8 18.27 -11.22 37.41
N MET A 9 17.45 -10.62 38.29
CA MET A 9 16.12 -10.14 37.92
C MET A 9 16.15 -9.04 36.88
N LEU A 10 17.10 -8.10 37.01
CA LEU A 10 17.31 -7.03 36.04
C LEU A 10 17.76 -7.59 34.68
N LEU A 11 18.62 -8.58 34.67
CA LEU A 11 19.09 -9.25 33.46
C LEU A 11 17.95 -9.97 32.74
N VAL A 12 17.07 -10.67 33.50
CA VAL A 12 15.89 -11.37 32.96
C VAL A 12 14.88 -10.37 32.40
N LEU A 13 14.66 -9.23 33.08
CA LEU A 13 13.78 -8.16 32.58
C LEU A 13 14.32 -7.54 31.28
N LEU A 14 15.63 -7.33 31.16
CA LEU A 14 16.27 -6.83 29.94
C LEU A 14 16.17 -7.83 28.78
N LEU A 15 16.25 -9.13 29.06
CA LEU A 15 16.10 -10.17 28.05
C LEU A 15 14.64 -10.33 27.54
N LEU A 16 13.66 -10.06 28.41
CA LEU A 16 12.23 -10.09 28.03
C LEU A 16 11.81 -8.89 27.16
N SER A 17 12.46 -7.75 27.29
CA SER A 17 12.20 -6.56 26.47
C SER A 17 12.83 -6.65 25.06
N GLY A 18 13.76 -7.58 24.85
CA GLY A 18 14.49 -7.73 23.60
C GLY A 18 13.73 -8.39 22.46
N CYS A 19 12.60 -9.07 22.72
CA CYS A 19 11.86 -9.79 21.68
C CYS A 19 11.15 -8.87 20.68
N ASP A 20 10.80 -7.65 21.08
CA ASP A 20 10.16 -6.69 20.18
C ASP A 20 11.18 -6.00 19.24
N MET A 21 12.45 -5.94 19.66
CA MET A 21 13.54 -5.34 18.88
C MET A 21 14.15 -6.30 17.85
N LEU A 22 13.92 -7.60 17.98
CA LEU A 22 14.50 -8.63 17.10
C LEU A 22 13.71 -8.85 15.80
N GLY A 23 12.74 -8.00 15.49
CA GLY A 23 12.03 -8.00 14.21
C GLY A 23 11.26 -9.29 13.93
N MET A 24 10.74 -9.95 14.95
CA MET A 24 9.87 -11.10 14.76
C MET A 24 8.53 -10.60 14.20
N ASP A 25 8.34 -10.84 12.92
CA ASP A 25 7.11 -10.51 12.21
C ASP A 25 5.95 -11.33 12.76
N THR A 26 5.16 -10.72 13.63
CA THR A 26 3.92 -11.32 14.09
C THR A 26 2.87 -11.28 12.98
N PRO A 27 1.94 -12.24 12.89
CA PRO A 27 0.85 -12.19 11.91
C PRO A 27 0.03 -10.90 11.97
N ALA A 28 -0.14 -10.32 13.17
CA ALA A 28 -0.81 -9.04 13.35
C ALA A 28 -0.04 -7.87 12.72
N LYS A 29 1.29 -7.84 12.87
CA LYS A 29 2.16 -6.85 12.26
C LYS A 29 2.16 -6.97 10.73
N GLN A 30 2.23 -8.18 10.19
CA GLN A 30 2.14 -8.42 8.75
C GLN A 30 0.81 -7.96 8.16
N ARG A 31 -0.30 -8.20 8.83
CA ARG A 31 -1.62 -7.69 8.41
C ARG A 31 -1.66 -6.18 8.39
N ALA A 32 -1.16 -5.52 9.43
CA ALA A 32 -1.10 -4.06 9.51
C ALA A 32 -0.23 -3.47 8.41
N LEU A 33 0.92 -4.07 8.09
CA LEU A 33 1.78 -3.65 6.98
C LEU A 33 1.10 -3.84 5.63
N SER A 34 0.49 -5.00 5.40
CA SER A 34 -0.26 -5.28 4.16
C SER A 34 -1.44 -4.32 3.95
N GLU A 35 -2.13 -3.94 5.02
CA GLU A 35 -3.19 -2.95 4.97
C GLU A 35 -2.64 -1.56 4.66
N ALA A 36 -1.58 -1.13 5.34
CA ALA A 36 -0.94 0.15 5.11
C ALA A 36 -0.40 0.26 3.67
N ASP A 37 0.26 -0.77 3.17
CA ASP A 37 0.76 -0.83 1.80
C ASP A 37 -0.37 -0.78 0.77
N GLY A 38 -1.44 -1.53 0.99
CA GLY A 38 -2.61 -1.51 0.12
C GLY A 38 -3.26 -0.13 0.05
N LYS A 39 -3.41 0.56 1.17
CA LYS A 39 -3.92 1.94 1.21
C LYS A 39 -3.01 2.90 0.45
N ALA A 40 -1.70 2.78 0.62
CA ALA A 40 -0.73 3.61 -0.10
C ALA A 40 -0.80 3.37 -1.62
N VAL A 41 -0.92 2.13 -2.05
CA VAL A 41 -1.13 1.77 -3.47
C VAL A 41 -2.41 2.41 -4.02
N GLY A 42 -3.52 2.27 -3.32
CA GLY A 42 -4.80 2.86 -3.72
C GLY A 42 -4.75 4.38 -3.86
N ALA A 43 -4.15 5.05 -2.87
CA ALA A 43 -3.98 6.50 -2.88
C ALA A 43 -3.09 6.97 -4.04
N ALA A 44 -1.96 6.31 -4.26
CA ALA A 44 -1.05 6.62 -5.37
C ALA A 44 -1.71 6.41 -6.74
N CYS A 45 -2.47 5.33 -6.91
CA CYS A 45 -3.24 5.06 -8.12
C CYS A 45 -4.24 6.18 -8.42
N ARG A 46 -5.02 6.60 -7.43
CA ARG A 46 -6.00 7.67 -7.62
C ARG A 46 -5.32 8.99 -7.93
N HIS A 47 -4.24 9.32 -7.23
CA HIS A 47 -3.45 10.51 -7.48
C HIS A 47 -2.90 10.54 -8.91
N ALA A 48 -2.53 9.39 -9.46
CA ALA A 48 -2.12 9.23 -10.86
C ALA A 48 -3.29 9.25 -11.86
N GLY A 49 -4.53 9.44 -11.41
CA GLY A 49 -5.71 9.50 -12.27
C GLY A 49 -6.21 8.16 -12.78
N ARG A 50 -5.85 7.07 -12.13
CA ARG A 50 -6.25 5.72 -12.53
C ARG A 50 -7.58 5.32 -11.91
N ALA A 51 -8.38 4.59 -12.67
CA ALA A 51 -9.56 3.92 -12.14
C ALA A 51 -9.16 2.82 -11.16
N ILE A 52 -10.05 2.48 -10.22
CA ILE A 52 -9.78 1.46 -9.21
C ILE A 52 -9.50 0.09 -9.81
N GLU A 53 -10.15 -0.27 -10.90
CA GLU A 53 -9.97 -1.52 -11.62
C GLU A 53 -8.54 -1.67 -12.15
N ASP A 54 -7.99 -0.60 -12.72
CA ASP A 54 -6.60 -0.56 -13.19
C ASP A 54 -5.62 -0.75 -12.05
N CYS A 55 -5.93 -0.19 -10.87
CA CYS A 55 -5.11 -0.37 -9.67
C CYS A 55 -5.03 -1.84 -9.25
N TYR A 56 -6.13 -2.58 -9.34
CA TYR A 56 -6.14 -4.00 -9.02
C TYR A 56 -5.35 -4.83 -10.03
N ILE A 57 -5.44 -4.49 -11.31
CA ILE A 57 -4.71 -5.18 -12.37
C ILE A 57 -3.20 -4.96 -12.23
N LEU A 58 -2.79 -3.74 -11.90
CA LEU A 58 -1.39 -3.37 -11.75
C LEU A 58 -0.77 -3.89 -10.45
N ASN A 59 -1.58 -4.18 -9.44
CA ASN A 59 -1.14 -4.61 -8.11
C ASN A 59 -1.91 -5.86 -7.65
N PRO A 60 -1.75 -6.99 -8.34
CA PRO A 60 -2.57 -8.17 -8.09
C PRO A 60 -2.35 -8.81 -6.71
N THR A 61 -1.21 -8.57 -6.09
CA THR A 61 -0.84 -9.11 -4.77
C THR A 61 -1.20 -8.18 -3.61
N ALA A 62 -1.60 -6.93 -3.89
CA ALA A 62 -1.98 -5.99 -2.86
C ALA A 62 -3.32 -6.36 -2.22
N ASN A 63 -3.49 -5.98 -0.95
CA ASN A 63 -4.76 -6.15 -0.24
C ASN A 63 -5.85 -5.29 -0.91
N ARG A 64 -6.77 -5.93 -1.62
CA ARG A 64 -7.81 -5.26 -2.43
C ARG A 64 -8.69 -4.32 -1.63
N ALA A 65 -9.08 -4.72 -0.42
CA ALA A 65 -9.91 -3.89 0.45
C ALA A 65 -9.16 -2.62 0.88
N ALA A 66 -7.89 -2.75 1.22
CA ALA A 66 -7.05 -1.62 1.58
C ALA A 66 -6.78 -0.70 0.37
N VAL A 67 -6.53 -1.26 -0.82
CA VAL A 67 -6.39 -0.49 -2.07
C VAL A 67 -7.65 0.33 -2.34
N PHE A 68 -8.82 -0.27 -2.20
CA PHE A 68 -10.09 0.44 -2.37
C PHE A 68 -10.23 1.60 -1.37
N THR A 69 -9.92 1.35 -0.11
CA THR A 69 -9.98 2.37 0.95
C THR A 69 -9.04 3.54 0.64
N GLY A 70 -7.80 3.26 0.31
CA GLY A 70 -6.81 4.29 -0.03
C GLY A 70 -7.17 5.08 -1.29
N TRP A 71 -7.67 4.42 -2.32
CA TRP A 71 -8.15 5.06 -3.54
C TRP A 71 -9.31 6.03 -3.25
N ARG A 72 -10.29 5.58 -2.46
CA ARG A 72 -11.44 6.39 -2.08
C ARG A 72 -11.05 7.58 -1.21
N GLU A 73 -10.23 7.38 -0.19
CA GLU A 73 -9.73 8.46 0.67
C GLU A 73 -9.00 9.53 -0.15
N MET A 74 -8.16 9.12 -1.09
CA MET A 74 -7.47 10.05 -2.00
C MET A 74 -8.44 10.75 -2.95
N ASN A 75 -9.44 10.04 -3.48
CA ASN A 75 -10.48 10.63 -4.31
C ASN A 75 -11.23 11.75 -3.58
N ASP A 76 -11.62 11.50 -2.35
CA ASP A 76 -12.34 12.48 -1.52
C ASP A 76 -11.44 13.67 -1.21
N TYR A 77 -10.16 13.43 -0.88
CA TYR A 77 -9.17 14.48 -0.68
C TYR A 77 -8.98 15.35 -1.92
N MET A 78 -8.79 14.75 -3.09
CA MET A 78 -8.59 15.48 -4.34
C MET A 78 -9.83 16.28 -4.73
N THR A 79 -11.02 15.71 -4.55
CA THR A 79 -12.29 16.40 -4.83
C THR A 79 -12.47 17.62 -3.92
N ASN A 80 -12.21 17.46 -2.64
CA ASN A 80 -12.38 18.55 -1.65
C ASN A 80 -11.35 19.68 -1.83
N ASN A 81 -10.19 19.39 -2.40
CA ASN A 81 -9.12 20.35 -2.59
C ASN A 81 -8.94 20.81 -4.05
N ASN A 82 -9.82 20.42 -4.94
CA ASN A 82 -9.75 20.74 -6.38
C ASN A 82 -8.39 20.44 -7.01
N HIS A 83 -7.76 19.35 -6.62
CA HIS A 83 -6.48 18.93 -7.17
C HIS A 83 -6.66 18.37 -8.58
N GLU A 84 -5.91 18.94 -9.53
CA GLU A 84 -5.82 18.39 -10.86
C GLU A 84 -5.01 17.10 -10.87
N VAL A 85 -5.48 16.13 -11.63
CA VAL A 85 -4.81 14.84 -11.79
C VAL A 85 -3.53 15.05 -12.62
N LEU A 86 -2.38 14.84 -12.00
CA LEU A 86 -1.11 14.80 -12.70
C LEU A 86 -1.06 13.54 -13.57
N LYS A 87 -1.06 13.73 -14.89
CA LYS A 87 -0.86 12.61 -15.82
C LYS A 87 0.55 12.05 -15.61
N PRO A 88 0.71 10.74 -15.38
CA PRO A 88 2.04 10.15 -15.30
C PRO A 88 2.79 10.40 -16.59
N GLN A 89 3.92 11.04 -16.48
CA GLN A 89 4.83 11.20 -17.62
C GLN A 89 5.56 9.87 -17.81
N SER A 90 5.19 9.18 -18.87
CA SER A 90 5.85 7.97 -19.39
C SER A 90 5.96 6.78 -18.43
N LEU A 91 4.99 5.89 -18.50
CA LEU A 91 5.29 4.46 -18.31
C LEU A 91 6.12 4.02 -19.53
N PRO A 92 7.24 3.31 -19.35
CA PRO A 92 7.97 2.74 -20.47
C PRO A 92 7.02 1.89 -21.31
N ALA A 93 7.04 2.10 -22.63
CA ALA A 93 6.25 1.32 -23.57
C ALA A 93 6.62 -0.16 -23.42
N GLY A 94 5.74 -0.95 -22.81
CA GLY A 94 5.97 -2.37 -22.56
C GLY A 94 5.43 -2.92 -21.24
N GLY A 95 4.85 -2.08 -20.35
CA GLY A 95 4.16 -2.58 -19.17
C GLY A 95 2.74 -3.05 -19.47
N PRO A 96 2.16 -3.96 -18.65
CA PRO A 96 0.81 -4.50 -18.85
C PRO A 96 -0.29 -3.43 -18.95
N ALA A 97 -0.03 -2.21 -18.48
CA ALA A 97 -0.95 -1.07 -18.62
C ALA A 97 -1.00 -0.49 -20.04
N ALA A 98 0.06 -0.63 -20.84
CA ALA A 98 0.09 -0.14 -22.22
C ALA A 98 -0.80 -0.97 -23.15
N THR A 99 -0.88 -2.28 -22.90
CA THR A 99 -1.72 -3.20 -23.66
C THR A 99 -3.20 -3.03 -23.36
N ALA A 100 -3.58 -2.72 -22.13
CA ALA A 100 -4.97 -2.47 -21.78
C ALA A 100 -5.54 -1.18 -22.41
N LYS A 101 -4.70 -0.15 -22.55
CA LYS A 101 -5.10 1.12 -23.16
C LYS A 101 -5.21 1.04 -24.69
N ALA A 102 -4.40 0.19 -25.32
CA ALA A 102 -4.47 -0.03 -26.76
C ALA A 102 -5.72 -0.83 -27.17
N ALA A 103 -6.18 -1.75 -26.32
CA ALA A 103 -7.39 -2.52 -26.57
C ALA A 103 -8.68 -1.68 -26.41
N GLY A 104 -8.66 -0.65 -25.56
CA GLY A 104 -9.81 0.24 -25.37
C GLY A 104 -9.99 1.32 -26.46
N SER A 105 -8.95 1.59 -27.24
CA SER A 105 -8.99 2.60 -28.29
C SER A 105 -9.47 2.07 -29.65
N ALA A 106 -9.63 0.76 -29.80
CA ALA A 106 -10.02 0.13 -31.05
C ALA A 106 -11.56 -0.07 -31.22
N ALA A 107 -12.37 0.38 -30.28
CA ALA A 107 -13.82 0.27 -30.33
C ALA A 107 -14.50 1.64 -30.34
N SER A 108 -14.27 2.43 -31.38
CA SER A 108 -15.21 3.47 -31.79
C SER A 108 -15.81 3.08 -33.13
N PRO A 109 -17.05 2.63 -33.19
CA PRO A 109 -17.73 2.54 -34.47
C PRO A 109 -18.10 3.94 -34.93
N THR A 110 -17.56 4.34 -36.03
CA THR A 110 -18.10 5.43 -36.87
C THR A 110 -19.49 5.05 -37.34
N VAL A 111 -20.46 5.84 -36.99
CA VAL A 111 -21.73 5.97 -37.72
C VAL A 111 -21.64 7.26 -38.53
#